data_739eee429df5c7dcc2e88ec200d9820d
#
_entry.id   739eee429df5c7dcc2e88ec200d9820d
#
_cell.length_a   1.000
_cell.length_b   1.000
_cell.length_c   1.000
_cell.angle_alpha   90.00
_cell.angle_beta   90.00
_cell.angle_gamma   90.00
#
_symmetry.space_group_name_H-M   'P 1'
#
loop_
_entity.id
_entity.type
_entity.pdbx_description
1 polymer ?
#
loop_
_entity_poly.entity_id
_entity_poly.type
_entity_poly.pdbx_seq_one_letter_code
_entity_poly.pdbx_strand_id
1 'polypeptide(L)'
;KNISDVRLVVNGAGASAIACTNLLRALGFKKENITMCDSKGVIYKGRGDNMDETKQFYAIEDNGWRTLADAVKGADVFLGCSKAGALKPEMVKTMAENPLILALANPTPEIMPDEAKAVRPDAIVCTGRSDFPNQVNNVLCFPFLFRGALDVGATAINEEMKLAASHAIAGLAKEPVPLDRKST
;
A
#
# COMPACT_ATOMS: atom_id res chain seq x y z
N LYS A 1 16.30 -4.99 -0.48
CA LYS A 1 16.54 -3.58 -0.83
C LYS A 1 16.46 -2.70 0.42
N ASN A 2 17.15 -1.58 0.43
CA ASN A 2 16.92 -0.53 1.41
C ASN A 2 15.54 0.10 1.14
N ILE A 3 14.80 0.47 2.17
CA ILE A 3 13.46 1.08 2.05
C ILE A 3 13.49 2.36 1.19
N SER A 4 14.59 3.10 1.24
CA SER A 4 14.81 4.31 0.43
C SER A 4 14.93 4.05 -1.07
N ASP A 5 15.18 2.82 -1.49
CA ASP A 5 15.40 2.42 -2.89
C ASP A 5 14.20 1.63 -3.46
N VAL A 6 13.18 1.41 -2.62
CA VAL A 6 11.97 0.70 -3.00
C VAL A 6 11.09 1.59 -3.87
N ARG A 7 10.70 1.06 -5.03
CA ARG A 7 9.73 1.70 -5.94
C ARG A 7 8.32 1.28 -5.56
N LEU A 8 7.53 2.25 -5.12
CA LEU A 8 6.14 2.07 -4.68
C LEU A 8 5.17 2.63 -5.73
N VAL A 9 4.22 1.81 -6.13
CA VAL A 9 3.06 2.25 -6.91
C VAL A 9 1.82 2.22 -6.03
N VAL A 10 1.14 3.36 -5.95
CA VAL A 10 -0.11 3.51 -5.19
C VAL A 10 -1.27 3.65 -6.18
N ASN A 11 -2.19 2.70 -6.18
CA ASN A 11 -3.39 2.77 -7.01
C ASN A 11 -4.59 3.22 -6.16
N GLY A 12 -4.92 4.47 -6.30
CA GLY A 12 -5.87 5.25 -5.52
C GLY A 12 -5.23 6.59 -5.11
N ALA A 13 -6.04 7.62 -5.02
CA ALA A 13 -5.62 8.96 -4.58
C ALA A 13 -6.67 9.60 -3.65
N GLY A 14 -7.45 8.75 -2.98
CA GLY A 14 -8.38 9.16 -1.93
C GLY A 14 -7.72 9.19 -0.55
N ALA A 15 -8.51 9.49 0.48
CA ALA A 15 -8.03 9.68 1.85
C ALA A 15 -7.19 8.50 2.37
N SER A 16 -7.63 7.26 2.14
CA SER A 16 -6.90 6.05 2.58
C SER A 16 -5.54 5.91 1.89
N ALA A 17 -5.50 6.07 0.56
CA ALA A 17 -4.26 5.99 -0.22
C ALA A 17 -3.25 7.04 0.24
N ILE A 18 -3.69 8.28 0.43
CA ILE A 18 -2.86 9.39 0.91
C ILE A 18 -2.34 9.14 2.31
N ALA A 19 -3.21 8.74 3.25
CA ALA A 19 -2.81 8.46 4.64
C ALA A 19 -1.78 7.32 4.72
N CYS A 20 -2.01 6.21 4.00
CA CYS A 20 -1.04 5.11 3.93
C CYS A 20 0.28 5.56 3.30
N THR A 21 0.24 6.34 2.22
CA THR A 21 1.45 6.82 1.56
C THR A 21 2.25 7.78 2.46
N ASN A 22 1.58 8.66 3.20
CA ASN A 22 2.23 9.56 4.17
C ASN A 22 2.93 8.75 5.27
N LEU A 23 2.27 7.72 5.81
CA LEU A 23 2.86 6.84 6.82
C LEU A 23 4.08 6.07 6.27
N LEU A 24 4.00 5.53 5.05
CA LEU A 24 5.12 4.86 4.40
C LEU A 24 6.30 5.80 4.18
N ARG A 25 6.05 7.07 3.82
CA ARG A 25 7.10 8.09 3.73
C ARG A 25 7.76 8.37 5.10
N ALA A 26 6.96 8.48 6.13
CA ALA A 26 7.48 8.65 7.51
C ALA A 26 8.32 7.44 7.96
N LEU A 27 8.06 6.25 7.41
CA LEU A 27 8.85 5.03 7.61
C LEU A 27 10.11 4.95 6.73
N GLY A 28 10.34 5.90 5.81
CA GLY A 28 11.57 6.00 5.02
C GLY A 28 11.44 5.81 3.51
N PHE A 29 10.23 5.63 2.97
CA PHE A 29 10.05 5.64 1.52
C PHE A 29 10.32 7.04 0.97
N LYS A 30 11.14 7.13 -0.05
CA LYS A 30 11.43 8.40 -0.71
C LYS A 30 10.29 8.78 -1.65
N LYS A 31 9.90 10.07 -1.61
CA LYS A 31 8.82 10.59 -2.46
C LYS A 31 9.09 10.35 -3.95
N GLU A 32 10.30 10.53 -4.40
CA GLU A 32 10.73 10.36 -5.80
C GLU A 32 10.59 8.92 -6.32
N ASN A 33 10.49 7.94 -5.40
CA ASN A 33 10.27 6.53 -5.72
C ASN A 33 8.80 6.12 -5.61
N ILE A 34 7.89 7.07 -5.37
CA ILE A 34 6.46 6.83 -5.26
C ILE A 34 5.75 7.32 -6.51
N THR A 35 5.04 6.43 -7.19
CA THR A 35 4.15 6.79 -8.30
C THR A 35 2.70 6.54 -7.88
N MET A 36 1.90 7.58 -7.88
CA MET A 36 0.48 7.49 -7.54
C MET A 36 -0.38 7.50 -8.81
N CYS A 37 -1.42 6.67 -8.82
CA CYS A 37 -2.42 6.60 -9.87
C CYS A 37 -3.82 6.85 -9.30
N ASP A 38 -4.66 7.53 -10.06
CA ASP A 38 -6.09 7.65 -9.79
C ASP A 38 -6.94 7.07 -10.93
N SER A 39 -8.24 7.36 -10.98
CA SER A 39 -9.16 6.88 -12.02
C SER A 39 -8.80 7.36 -13.44
N LYS A 40 -7.96 8.38 -13.56
CA LYS A 40 -7.47 8.94 -14.83
C LYS A 40 -6.05 8.44 -15.20
N GLY A 41 -5.47 7.57 -14.36
CA GLY A 41 -4.12 7.02 -14.54
C GLY A 41 -3.07 7.69 -13.68
N VAL A 42 -1.84 7.73 -14.17
CA VAL A 42 -0.69 8.27 -13.43
C VAL A 42 -0.87 9.75 -13.11
N ILE A 43 -0.50 10.15 -11.90
CA ILE A 43 -0.49 11.54 -11.44
C ILE A 43 0.88 12.13 -11.76
N TYR A 44 0.94 13.06 -12.71
CA TYR A 44 2.18 13.69 -13.19
C TYR A 44 2.03 15.22 -13.23
N LYS A 45 3.14 15.94 -13.18
CA LYS A 45 3.17 17.40 -13.25
C LYS A 45 2.65 17.89 -14.60
N GLY A 46 1.79 18.88 -14.56
CA GLY A 46 1.17 19.43 -15.78
C GLY A 46 -0.08 18.67 -16.26
N ARG A 47 -0.51 17.59 -15.57
CA ARG A 47 -1.81 16.98 -15.82
C ARG A 47 -2.91 17.97 -15.40
N GLY A 48 -3.70 18.44 -16.37
CA GLY A 48 -4.72 19.47 -16.14
C GLY A 48 -6.04 18.95 -15.55
N ASP A 49 -6.28 17.64 -15.56
CA ASP A 49 -7.54 17.05 -15.16
C ASP A 49 -7.44 16.33 -13.80
N ASN A 50 -8.47 16.50 -12.95
CA ASN A 50 -8.62 15.81 -11.66
C ASN A 50 -7.42 16.00 -10.73
N MET A 51 -6.92 17.24 -10.61
CA MET A 51 -5.80 17.60 -9.74
C MET A 51 -6.28 18.45 -8.56
N ASP A 52 -5.70 18.21 -7.41
CA ASP A 52 -5.80 18.98 -6.18
C ASP A 52 -4.39 19.15 -5.56
N GLU A 53 -4.27 19.89 -4.47
CA GLU A 53 -2.98 20.15 -3.81
C GLU A 53 -2.25 18.86 -3.40
N THR A 54 -3.00 17.86 -2.90
CA THR A 54 -2.42 16.59 -2.46
C THR A 54 -1.88 15.79 -3.64
N LYS A 55 -2.62 15.75 -4.74
CA LYS A 55 -2.17 15.09 -5.97
C LYS A 55 -1.00 15.83 -6.59
N GLN A 56 -1.00 17.16 -6.57
CA GLN A 56 0.13 17.96 -7.03
C GLN A 56 1.40 17.63 -6.22
N PHE A 57 1.27 17.45 -4.90
CA PHE A 57 2.39 17.06 -4.06
C PHE A 57 2.99 15.71 -4.49
N TYR A 58 2.17 14.72 -4.87
CA TYR A 58 2.61 13.40 -5.31
C TYR A 58 2.86 13.28 -6.82
N ALA A 59 2.62 14.33 -7.59
CA ALA A 59 2.85 14.32 -9.03
C ALA A 59 4.33 14.06 -9.35
N ILE A 60 4.58 13.02 -10.14
CA ILE A 60 5.91 12.74 -10.71
C ILE A 60 6.23 13.70 -11.86
N GLU A 61 7.50 13.82 -12.25
CA GLU A 61 7.86 14.49 -13.50
C GLU A 61 7.20 13.77 -14.68
N ASP A 62 6.82 14.50 -15.71
CA ASP A 62 6.21 13.90 -16.89
C ASP A 62 7.26 13.08 -17.66
N ASN A 63 7.22 11.77 -17.46
CA ASN A 63 8.08 10.79 -18.13
C ASN A 63 7.35 9.98 -19.21
N GLY A 64 6.17 10.42 -19.61
CA GLY A 64 5.33 9.75 -20.61
C GLY A 64 4.44 8.64 -20.06
N TRP A 65 4.53 8.29 -18.78
CA TRP A 65 3.64 7.30 -18.16
C TRP A 65 2.23 7.87 -18.01
N ARG A 66 1.22 7.07 -18.38
CA ARG A 66 -0.19 7.49 -18.32
C ARG A 66 -1.08 6.49 -17.60
N THR A 67 -0.74 5.20 -17.67
CA THR A 67 -1.57 4.11 -17.16
C THR A 67 -0.96 3.44 -15.93
N LEU A 68 -1.78 2.68 -15.20
CA LEU A 68 -1.29 1.82 -14.12
C LEU A 68 -0.26 0.81 -14.63
N ALA A 69 -0.44 0.28 -15.85
CA ALA A 69 0.50 -0.65 -16.46
C ALA A 69 1.89 -0.04 -16.67
N ASP A 70 1.96 1.24 -17.02
CA ASP A 70 3.24 1.96 -17.13
C ASP A 70 3.92 2.08 -15.76
N ALA A 71 3.13 2.43 -14.74
CA ALA A 71 3.64 2.68 -13.39
C ALA A 71 4.20 1.41 -12.72
N VAL A 72 3.50 0.28 -12.83
CA VAL A 72 3.88 -0.96 -12.14
C VAL A 72 5.09 -1.66 -12.73
N LYS A 73 5.49 -1.30 -13.95
CA LYS A 73 6.65 -1.91 -14.61
C LYS A 73 7.92 -1.69 -13.79
N GLY A 74 8.49 -2.79 -13.26
CA GLY A 74 9.67 -2.77 -12.40
C GLY A 74 9.43 -2.20 -10.99
N ALA A 75 8.18 -2.03 -10.54
CA ALA A 75 7.86 -1.64 -9.17
C ALA A 75 8.09 -2.80 -8.20
N ASP A 76 8.59 -2.48 -7.01
CA ASP A 76 8.82 -3.45 -5.93
C ASP A 76 7.57 -3.66 -5.10
N VAL A 77 6.77 -2.60 -4.91
CA VAL A 77 5.57 -2.61 -4.06
C VAL A 77 4.39 -2.01 -4.82
N PHE A 78 3.25 -2.69 -4.76
CA PHE A 78 1.96 -2.19 -5.17
C PHE A 78 1.07 -2.00 -3.94
N LEU A 79 0.54 -0.81 -3.75
CA LEU A 79 -0.46 -0.48 -2.72
C LEU A 79 -1.80 -0.16 -3.41
N GLY A 80 -2.75 -1.07 -3.30
CA GLY A 80 -4.10 -0.95 -3.83
C GLY A 80 -5.05 -0.37 -2.79
N CYS A 81 -5.60 0.81 -3.08
CA CYS A 81 -6.67 1.47 -2.32
C CYS A 81 -7.74 1.97 -3.32
N SER A 82 -8.17 1.11 -4.23
CA SER A 82 -8.98 1.52 -5.38
C SER A 82 -10.23 0.63 -5.56
N LYS A 83 -10.26 -0.17 -6.59
CA LYS A 83 -11.40 -1.01 -6.95
C LYS A 83 -10.97 -2.41 -7.35
N ALA A 84 -11.91 -3.35 -7.24
CA ALA A 84 -11.75 -4.74 -7.64
C ALA A 84 -11.17 -4.87 -9.06
N GLY A 85 -10.22 -5.80 -9.24
CA GLY A 85 -9.69 -6.18 -10.54
C GLY A 85 -8.89 -5.08 -11.26
N ALA A 86 -8.44 -4.04 -10.56
CA ALA A 86 -7.66 -2.96 -11.16
C ALA A 86 -6.25 -3.39 -11.55
N LEU A 87 -5.64 -4.30 -10.80
CA LEU A 87 -4.32 -4.87 -11.11
C LEU A 87 -4.50 -6.18 -11.89
N LYS A 88 -3.98 -6.22 -13.11
CA LYS A 88 -4.12 -7.40 -13.97
C LYS A 88 -2.89 -8.33 -13.86
N PRO A 89 -3.05 -9.66 -14.08
CA PRO A 89 -1.93 -10.61 -14.05
C PRO A 89 -0.77 -10.20 -14.96
N GLU A 90 -1.05 -9.69 -16.15
CA GLU A 90 -0.02 -9.21 -17.08
C GLU A 90 0.78 -8.01 -16.54
N MET A 91 0.17 -7.16 -15.72
CA MET A 91 0.87 -6.06 -15.04
C MET A 91 1.79 -6.62 -13.94
N VAL A 92 1.32 -7.59 -13.17
CA VAL A 92 2.11 -8.24 -12.11
C VAL A 92 3.37 -8.90 -12.67
N LYS A 93 3.30 -9.50 -13.86
CA LYS A 93 4.48 -10.06 -14.56
C LYS A 93 5.60 -9.06 -14.78
N THR A 94 5.26 -7.77 -14.91
CA THR A 94 6.24 -6.71 -15.21
C THR A 94 6.87 -6.08 -13.97
N MET A 95 6.40 -6.42 -12.78
CA MET A 95 6.95 -5.92 -11.51
C MET A 95 8.37 -6.46 -11.26
N ALA A 96 9.06 -5.87 -10.31
CA ALA A 96 10.38 -6.32 -9.85
C ALA A 96 10.33 -7.75 -9.28
N GLU A 97 11.48 -8.36 -9.01
CA GLU A 97 11.57 -9.66 -8.35
C GLU A 97 11.05 -9.60 -6.91
N ASN A 98 10.37 -10.67 -6.47
CA ASN A 98 9.75 -10.79 -5.15
C ASN A 98 8.85 -9.58 -4.79
N PRO A 99 7.88 -9.21 -5.65
CA PRO A 99 7.09 -8.01 -5.42
C PRO A 99 6.15 -8.19 -4.23
N LEU A 100 5.97 -7.11 -3.46
CA LEU A 100 4.94 -7.02 -2.43
C LEU A 100 3.68 -6.38 -3.01
N ILE A 101 2.56 -7.11 -2.95
CA ILE A 101 1.27 -6.66 -3.47
C ILE A 101 0.30 -6.54 -2.31
N LEU A 102 -0.05 -5.32 -1.95
CA LEU A 102 -1.06 -4.98 -0.95
C LEU A 102 -2.36 -4.64 -1.69
N ALA A 103 -3.20 -5.64 -1.97
CA ALA A 103 -4.47 -5.48 -2.70
C ALA A 103 -5.62 -5.31 -1.69
N LEU A 104 -5.85 -4.07 -1.25
CA LEU A 104 -6.66 -3.76 -0.07
C LEU A 104 -8.08 -3.29 -0.39
N ALA A 105 -8.52 -3.31 -1.66
CA ALA A 105 -9.90 -3.01 -2.01
C ALA A 105 -10.87 -4.03 -1.39
N ASN A 106 -12.01 -3.55 -0.91
CA ASN A 106 -13.08 -4.35 -0.29
C ASN A 106 -14.40 -4.20 -1.05
N PRO A 107 -15.19 -5.27 -1.16
CA PRO A 107 -14.98 -6.66 -0.68
C PRO A 107 -14.06 -7.50 -1.57
N THR A 108 -13.82 -7.07 -2.80
CA THR A 108 -12.98 -7.79 -3.77
C THR A 108 -11.68 -7.01 -4.00
N PRO A 109 -10.51 -7.64 -3.85
CA PRO A 109 -9.22 -6.98 -4.00
C PRO A 109 -8.94 -6.55 -5.46
N GLU A 110 -7.91 -5.71 -5.66
CA GLU A 110 -7.46 -5.28 -6.98
C GLU A 110 -6.98 -6.44 -7.86
N ILE A 111 -6.48 -7.51 -7.25
CA ILE A 111 -6.16 -8.80 -7.86
C ILE A 111 -6.37 -9.90 -6.83
N MET A 112 -6.84 -11.06 -7.26
CA MET A 112 -6.95 -12.21 -6.38
C MET A 112 -5.57 -12.83 -6.13
N PRO A 113 -5.28 -13.31 -4.89
CA PRO A 113 -3.97 -13.87 -4.56
C PRO A 113 -3.53 -15.04 -5.45
N ASP A 114 -4.45 -15.91 -5.82
CA ASP A 114 -4.21 -17.04 -6.72
C ASP A 114 -3.87 -16.59 -8.15
N GLU A 115 -4.54 -15.56 -8.67
CA GLU A 115 -4.23 -14.97 -9.98
C GLU A 115 -2.82 -14.35 -10.00
N ALA A 116 -2.46 -13.62 -8.94
CA ALA A 116 -1.13 -13.03 -8.82
C ALA A 116 -0.04 -14.10 -8.70
N LYS A 117 -0.27 -15.12 -7.85
CA LYS A 117 0.65 -16.25 -7.63
C LYS A 117 0.82 -17.14 -8.88
N ALA A 118 -0.23 -17.30 -9.68
CA ALA A 118 -0.17 -18.07 -10.92
C ALA A 118 0.85 -17.49 -11.93
N VAL A 119 1.02 -16.16 -11.93
CA VAL A 119 1.95 -15.48 -12.85
C VAL A 119 3.28 -15.09 -12.20
N ARG A 120 3.31 -14.94 -10.88
CA ARG A 120 4.48 -14.56 -10.07
C ARG A 120 4.47 -15.35 -8.75
N PRO A 121 4.94 -16.61 -8.74
CA PRO A 121 4.99 -17.44 -7.53
C PRO A 121 5.81 -16.82 -6.40
N ASP A 122 6.78 -15.98 -6.74
CA ASP A 122 7.64 -15.24 -5.82
C ASP A 122 6.94 -14.03 -5.15
N ALA A 123 5.80 -13.56 -5.68
CA ALA A 123 5.11 -12.41 -5.11
C ALA A 123 4.60 -12.67 -3.68
N ILE A 124 4.73 -11.70 -2.79
CA ILE A 124 4.05 -11.68 -1.50
C ILE A 124 2.74 -10.90 -1.70
N VAL A 125 1.59 -11.58 -1.52
CA VAL A 125 0.29 -10.98 -1.75
C VAL A 125 -0.46 -10.88 -0.43
N CYS A 126 -0.92 -9.67 -0.09
CA CYS A 126 -1.73 -9.37 1.09
C CYS A 126 -3.07 -8.79 0.66
N THR A 127 -4.13 -9.15 1.37
CA THR A 127 -5.50 -8.62 1.15
C THR A 127 -6.15 -8.24 2.47
N GLY A 128 -7.28 -7.54 2.42
CA GLY A 128 -8.12 -7.30 3.60
C GLY A 128 -8.99 -8.49 4.00
N ARG A 129 -8.93 -9.62 3.29
CA ARG A 129 -9.80 -10.79 3.49
C ARG A 129 -9.16 -11.82 4.42
N SER A 130 -9.98 -12.41 5.29
CA SER A 130 -9.55 -13.45 6.24
C SER A 130 -9.44 -14.85 5.61
N ASP A 131 -10.01 -15.06 4.43
CA ASP A 131 -9.99 -16.34 3.71
C ASP A 131 -8.72 -16.53 2.85
N PHE A 132 -7.81 -15.55 2.84
CA PHE A 132 -6.51 -15.63 2.18
C PHE A 132 -5.36 -15.47 3.16
N PRO A 133 -4.18 -16.05 2.86
CA PRO A 133 -2.96 -15.79 3.63
C PRO A 133 -2.57 -14.29 3.63
N ASN A 134 -1.83 -13.88 4.66
CA ASN A 134 -1.33 -12.49 4.80
C ASN A 134 -2.46 -11.46 4.85
N GLN A 135 -3.47 -11.71 5.68
CA GLN A 135 -4.52 -10.73 5.92
C GLN A 135 -3.95 -9.44 6.51
N VAL A 136 -4.36 -8.29 5.96
CA VAL A 136 -4.14 -6.96 6.53
C VAL A 136 -5.48 -6.45 7.07
N ASN A 137 -5.65 -6.52 8.40
CA ASN A 137 -6.92 -6.17 9.03
C ASN A 137 -6.78 -4.90 9.85
N ASN A 138 -7.67 -3.93 9.61
CA ASN A 138 -7.70 -2.65 10.33
C ASN A 138 -7.89 -2.83 11.85
N VAL A 139 -8.54 -3.91 12.29
CA VAL A 139 -8.80 -4.19 13.70
C VAL A 139 -7.53 -4.39 14.52
N LEU A 140 -6.40 -4.73 13.90
CA LEU A 140 -5.12 -4.90 14.59
C LEU A 140 -4.63 -3.60 15.24
N CYS A 141 -4.98 -2.46 14.71
CA CYS A 141 -4.55 -1.16 15.22
C CYS A 141 -5.71 -0.30 15.76
N PHE A 142 -6.82 -0.32 15.05
CA PHE A 142 -7.93 0.62 15.23
C PHE A 142 -8.41 0.81 16.68
N PRO A 143 -8.81 -0.23 17.45
CA PRO A 143 -9.32 0.02 18.81
C PRO A 143 -8.20 0.38 19.79
N PHE A 144 -7.03 -0.18 19.62
CA PHE A 144 -5.93 -0.03 20.58
C PHE A 144 -5.26 1.34 20.48
N LEU A 145 -5.13 1.90 19.27
CA LEU A 145 -4.60 3.24 19.08
C LEU A 145 -5.50 4.30 19.76
N PHE A 146 -6.81 4.18 19.61
CA PHE A 146 -7.77 5.07 20.28
C PHE A 146 -7.76 4.86 21.81
N ARG A 147 -7.70 3.63 22.26
CA ARG A 147 -7.59 3.32 23.69
C ARG A 147 -6.35 3.96 24.30
N GLY A 148 -5.18 3.80 23.68
CA GLY A 148 -3.95 4.44 24.15
C GLY A 148 -4.04 5.97 24.16
N ALA A 149 -4.65 6.57 23.16
CA ALA A 149 -4.86 8.02 23.11
C ALA A 149 -5.75 8.51 24.28
N LEU A 150 -6.83 7.78 24.58
CA LEU A 150 -7.72 8.10 25.70
C LEU A 150 -7.03 7.93 27.06
N ASP A 151 -6.26 6.87 27.25
CA ASP A 151 -5.56 6.57 28.51
C ASP A 151 -4.58 7.69 28.90
N VAL A 152 -3.98 8.37 27.92
CA VAL A 152 -3.03 9.48 28.17
C VAL A 152 -3.69 10.86 28.04
N GLY A 153 -5.00 10.93 27.80
CA GLY A 153 -5.72 12.19 27.59
C GLY A 153 -5.25 12.97 26.36
N ALA A 154 -4.82 12.27 25.32
CA ALA A 154 -4.36 12.92 24.09
C ALA A 154 -5.49 13.69 23.37
N THR A 155 -5.20 14.87 22.88
CA THR A 155 -6.16 15.70 22.12
C THR A 155 -6.15 15.46 20.62
N ALA A 156 -5.14 14.71 20.13
CA ALA A 156 -4.99 14.33 18.73
C ALA A 156 -4.18 13.04 18.59
N ILE A 157 -4.37 12.32 17.50
CA ILE A 157 -3.51 11.20 17.10
C ILE A 157 -2.49 11.76 16.11
N ASN A 158 -1.26 11.99 16.58
CA ASN A 158 -0.17 12.57 15.79
C ASN A 158 0.63 11.52 15.02
N GLU A 159 1.60 11.96 14.22
CA GLU A 159 2.42 11.07 13.39
C GLU A 159 3.28 10.11 14.23
N GLU A 160 3.82 10.59 15.37
CA GLU A 160 4.64 9.77 16.27
C GLU A 160 3.84 8.60 16.86
N MET A 161 2.57 8.82 17.21
CA MET A 161 1.67 7.77 17.69
C MET A 161 1.40 6.72 16.59
N LYS A 162 1.18 7.14 15.34
CA LYS A 162 0.99 6.23 14.21
C LYS A 162 2.24 5.40 13.92
N LEU A 163 3.41 6.02 13.95
CA LEU A 163 4.70 5.34 13.80
C LEU A 163 4.94 4.33 14.92
N ALA A 164 4.69 4.74 16.17
CA ALA A 164 4.83 3.85 17.34
C ALA A 164 3.90 2.62 17.24
N ALA A 165 2.64 2.82 16.82
CA ALA A 165 1.70 1.72 16.59
C ALA A 165 2.18 0.78 15.47
N SER A 166 2.70 1.34 14.37
CA SER A 166 3.24 0.55 13.26
C SER A 166 4.44 -0.30 13.70
N HIS A 167 5.37 0.29 14.47
CA HIS A 167 6.51 -0.43 15.01
C HIS A 167 6.12 -1.50 16.03
N ALA A 168 5.13 -1.23 16.88
CA ALA A 168 4.63 -2.20 17.85
C ALA A 168 4.01 -3.42 17.15
N ILE A 169 3.15 -3.21 16.16
CA ILE A 169 2.54 -4.30 15.37
C ILE A 169 3.62 -5.09 14.61
N ALA A 170 4.56 -4.41 13.96
CA ALA A 170 5.66 -5.07 13.24
C ALA A 170 6.58 -5.86 14.21
N GLY A 171 6.73 -5.39 15.44
CA GLY A 171 7.49 -6.08 16.49
C GLY A 171 6.90 -7.44 16.85
N LEU A 172 5.58 -7.56 16.87
CA LEU A 172 4.89 -8.83 17.16
C LEU A 172 5.15 -9.90 16.07
N ALA A 173 5.38 -9.49 14.84
CA ALA A 173 5.66 -10.41 13.74
C ALA A 173 7.06 -11.05 13.79
N LYS A 174 7.93 -10.64 14.70
CA LYS A 174 9.28 -11.20 14.88
C LYS A 174 9.30 -12.49 15.68
N GLU A 175 8.24 -12.83 16.38
CA GLU A 175 8.12 -14.07 17.10
C GLU A 175 7.67 -15.20 16.17
N PRO A 176 8.14 -16.46 16.38
CA PRO A 176 7.67 -17.59 15.61
C PRO A 176 6.15 -17.75 15.78
N VAL A 177 5.41 -17.63 14.69
CA VAL A 177 3.96 -17.86 14.73
C VAL A 177 3.71 -19.37 14.89
N PRO A 178 3.00 -19.82 15.94
CA PRO A 178 2.60 -21.21 16.06
C PRO A 178 1.84 -21.68 14.82
N LEU A 179 2.09 -22.93 14.40
CA LEU A 179 1.51 -23.51 13.18
C LEU A 179 -0.01 -23.50 13.15
N ASP A 180 -0.66 -23.50 14.31
CA ASP A 180 -2.10 -23.47 14.51
C ASP A 180 -2.73 -22.05 14.38
N ARG A 181 -1.92 -20.99 14.30
CA ARG A 181 -2.36 -19.59 14.15
C ARG A 181 -2.10 -19.00 12.75
N LYS A 182 -1.93 -19.82 11.75
CA LYS A 182 -1.67 -19.37 10.37
C LYS A 182 -2.87 -18.69 9.68
N SER A 183 -4.00 -18.54 10.35
CA SER A 183 -5.26 -18.08 9.77
C SER A 183 -5.93 -16.94 10.51
N THR A 184 -5.23 -16.20 11.36
CA THR A 184 -5.81 -15.02 12.01
C THR A 184 -5.10 -13.74 11.63
#